data_29258cad24c4a51992586187db80c7ce
#
_entry.id   29258cad24c4a51992586187db80c7ce
#
_cell.length_a   1.000
_cell.length_b   1.000
_cell.length_c   1.000
_cell.angle_alpha   90.00
_cell.angle_beta   90.00
_cell.angle_gamma   90.00
#
_symmetry.space_group_name_H-M   'P 1'
#
loop_
_entity.id
_entity.type
_entity.pdbx_description
1 polymer ?
#
loop_
_entity_poly.entity_id
_entity_poly.type
_entity_poly.pdbx_seq_one_letter_code
_entity_poly.pdbx_strand_id
1 'polypeptide(L)'
;MIVADLKSLEEIAASVAEYRKILVLGCGSCVTVCLSGGERETQQLTRELIRSGLFGGKLPVFESGTVIRQCEKDLVETYQQVPPDTEAILSLACGCGVQTVADTFEPLPVIPALNTTFYGASNEAGVWREVCQGCGDCVLSHTGSICPVARCAKSLFNGPCGGSQNGRCEIFTDNPCAWAMIYYRLKKQNKLHLLHEVHAPRDWQPAGGAGPRVRIRTGIGGSPQK
;
A
#
# COMPACT_ATOMS: atom_id res chain seq x y z
N MET A 1 4.92 -5.71 -0.02
CA MET A 1 4.98 -4.28 0.37
C MET A 1 3.68 -3.59 0.00
N ILE A 2 3.37 -2.47 0.61
CA ILE A 2 2.27 -1.60 0.18
C ILE A 2 2.77 -0.72 -0.97
N VAL A 3 1.99 -0.60 -2.02
CA VAL A 3 2.20 0.36 -3.12
C VAL A 3 1.17 1.47 -2.97
N ALA A 4 1.59 2.70 -3.18
CA ALA A 4 0.74 3.88 -3.10
C ALA A 4 1.18 4.90 -4.16
N ASP A 5 0.24 5.70 -4.61
CA ASP A 5 0.46 6.74 -5.60
C ASP A 5 0.27 8.12 -4.98
N LEU A 6 1.08 9.08 -5.40
CA LEU A 6 0.95 10.47 -4.98
C LEU A 6 -0.35 11.05 -5.52
N LYS A 7 -1.10 11.75 -4.67
CA LYS A 7 -2.26 12.55 -5.09
C LYS A 7 -1.80 13.70 -5.99
N SER A 8 -2.74 14.29 -6.75
CA SER A 8 -2.40 15.46 -7.54
C SER A 8 -1.94 16.64 -6.65
N LEU A 9 -1.07 17.49 -7.18
CA LEU A 9 -0.54 18.63 -6.44
C LEU A 9 -1.66 19.60 -6.04
N GLU A 10 -2.67 19.73 -6.90
CA GLU A 10 -3.86 20.55 -6.67
C GLU A 10 -4.72 20.00 -5.54
N GLU A 11 -4.94 18.67 -5.49
CA GLU A 11 -5.69 18.02 -4.41
C GLU A 11 -4.96 18.18 -3.08
N ILE A 12 -3.64 17.99 -3.06
CA ILE A 12 -2.83 18.17 -1.86
C ILE A 12 -2.89 19.63 -1.42
N ALA A 13 -2.63 20.58 -2.31
CA ALA A 13 -2.64 22.00 -1.97
C ALA A 13 -4.00 22.45 -1.42
N ALA A 14 -5.09 22.00 -2.02
CA ALA A 14 -6.44 22.30 -1.54
C ALA A 14 -6.71 21.72 -0.13
N SER A 15 -6.22 20.51 0.14
CA SER A 15 -6.43 19.84 1.43
C SER A 15 -5.68 20.46 2.60
N VAL A 16 -4.64 21.25 2.32
CA VAL A 16 -3.82 21.90 3.34
C VAL A 16 -3.90 23.44 3.32
N ALA A 17 -4.75 24.02 2.47
CA ALA A 17 -4.79 25.47 2.22
C ALA A 17 -5.19 26.32 3.44
N GLU A 18 -5.87 25.75 4.40
CA GLU A 18 -6.30 26.46 5.63
C GLU A 18 -5.19 26.58 6.70
N TYR A 19 -4.15 25.74 6.60
CA TYR A 19 -3.08 25.70 7.60
C TYR A 19 -1.91 26.61 7.20
N ARG A 20 -1.27 27.21 8.20
CA ARG A 20 -0.16 28.14 8.01
C ARG A 20 1.19 27.49 8.19
N LYS A 21 1.27 26.42 8.99
CA LYS A 21 2.51 25.68 9.25
C LYS A 21 2.26 24.18 9.18
N ILE A 22 2.90 23.52 8.24
CA ILE A 22 2.66 22.13 7.86
C ILE A 22 3.95 21.33 7.94
N LEU A 23 3.92 20.22 8.67
CA LEU A 23 4.96 19.22 8.62
C LEU A 23 4.65 18.21 7.51
N VAL A 24 5.49 18.15 6.50
CA VAL A 24 5.45 17.13 5.43
C VAL A 24 6.23 15.91 5.92
N LEU A 25 5.53 14.82 6.25
CA LEU A 25 6.10 13.67 6.95
C LEU A 25 6.20 12.45 6.04
N GLY A 26 7.40 12.04 5.69
CA GLY A 26 7.69 10.85 4.90
C GLY A 26 7.72 9.56 5.73
N CYS A 27 7.64 8.42 5.03
CA CYS A 27 7.76 7.09 5.63
C CYS A 27 8.89 6.30 4.97
N GLY A 28 9.90 5.92 5.73
CA GLY A 28 11.11 5.22 5.28
C GLY A 28 10.93 3.73 4.94
N SER A 29 9.69 3.24 4.78
CA SER A 29 9.41 1.82 4.56
C SER A 29 8.81 1.55 3.16
N CYS A 30 7.63 0.95 3.07
CA CYS A 30 7.02 0.50 1.81
C CYS A 30 6.98 1.58 0.73
N VAL A 31 6.57 2.80 1.10
CA VAL A 31 6.41 3.93 0.17
C VAL A 31 7.74 4.53 -0.29
N THR A 32 8.81 4.37 0.47
CA THR A 32 10.18 4.66 0.01
C THR A 32 10.58 3.70 -1.11
N VAL A 33 10.31 2.40 -0.91
CA VAL A 33 10.66 1.37 -1.90
C VAL A 33 9.85 1.53 -3.19
N CYS A 34 8.59 1.98 -3.12
CA CYS A 34 7.81 2.26 -4.33
C CYS A 34 7.93 3.70 -4.83
N LEU A 35 8.91 4.47 -4.32
CA LEU A 35 9.25 5.82 -4.78
C LEU A 35 8.09 6.82 -4.73
N SER A 36 7.24 6.72 -3.71
CA SER A 36 6.06 7.59 -3.56
C SER A 36 6.06 8.43 -2.28
N GLY A 37 6.82 8.05 -1.21
CA GLY A 37 6.69 8.75 0.07
C GLY A 37 7.89 8.67 1.00
N GLY A 38 9.08 8.36 0.47
CA GLY A 38 10.34 8.39 1.22
C GLY A 38 10.86 9.81 1.45
N GLU A 39 12.03 9.91 2.03
CA GLU A 39 12.68 11.20 2.30
C GLU A 39 12.85 12.06 1.03
N ARG A 40 13.27 11.42 -0.06
CA ARG A 40 13.47 12.09 -1.35
C ARG A 40 12.16 12.68 -1.88
N GLU A 41 11.09 11.87 -1.89
CA GLU A 41 9.77 12.26 -2.39
C GLU A 41 9.15 13.33 -1.48
N THR A 42 9.36 13.24 -0.17
CA THR A 42 8.95 14.25 0.80
C THR A 42 9.57 15.60 0.53
N GLN A 43 10.89 15.65 0.33
CA GLN A 43 11.61 16.88 -0.02
C GLN A 43 11.20 17.41 -1.39
N GLN A 44 10.95 16.53 -2.35
CA GLN A 44 10.49 16.92 -3.69
C GLN A 44 9.10 17.55 -3.62
N LEU A 45 8.13 16.90 -2.99
CA LEU A 45 6.77 17.43 -2.83
C LEU A 45 6.77 18.78 -2.12
N THR A 46 7.57 18.91 -1.06
CA THR A 46 7.72 20.18 -0.33
C THR A 46 8.16 21.31 -1.26
N ARG A 47 9.18 21.07 -2.10
CA ARG A 47 9.64 22.06 -3.08
C ARG A 47 8.59 22.39 -4.16
N GLU A 48 7.87 21.38 -4.60
CA GLU A 48 6.80 21.55 -5.61
C GLU A 48 5.63 22.37 -5.05
N LEU A 49 5.18 22.10 -3.82
CA LEU A 49 4.14 22.89 -3.15
C LEU A 49 4.53 24.34 -2.99
N ILE A 50 5.78 24.63 -2.56
CA ILE A 50 6.28 26.00 -2.42
C ILE A 50 6.27 26.75 -3.75
N ARG A 51 6.59 26.06 -4.86
CA ARG A 51 6.72 26.68 -6.20
C ARG A 51 5.43 26.71 -6.99
N SER A 52 4.40 25.99 -6.55
CA SER A 52 3.17 25.73 -7.33
C SER A 52 2.34 26.97 -7.65
N GLY A 53 2.42 28.02 -6.82
CA GLY A 53 1.52 29.18 -6.91
C GLY A 53 0.06 28.88 -6.50
N LEU A 54 -0.26 27.68 -6.06
CA LEU A 54 -1.64 27.21 -5.74
C LEU A 54 -2.25 27.87 -4.50
N PHE A 55 -1.45 28.54 -3.68
CA PHE A 55 -1.90 29.10 -2.39
C PHE A 55 -2.37 30.56 -2.45
N GLY A 56 -2.46 31.16 -3.66
CA GLY A 56 -3.06 32.48 -3.84
C GLY A 56 -2.46 33.61 -3.00
N GLY A 57 -1.14 33.56 -2.72
CA GLY A 57 -0.42 34.55 -1.93
C GLY A 57 -0.40 34.27 -0.42
N LYS A 58 -1.00 33.19 0.06
CA LYS A 58 -0.98 32.74 1.47
C LYS A 58 -0.19 31.43 1.57
N LEU A 59 1.06 31.42 1.09
CA LEU A 59 1.91 30.23 1.11
C LEU A 59 2.15 29.77 2.55
N PRO A 60 1.80 28.51 2.89
CA PRO A 60 2.14 27.92 4.19
C PRO A 60 3.67 27.79 4.37
N VAL A 61 4.10 27.73 5.63
CA VAL A 61 5.45 27.31 5.97
C VAL A 61 5.48 25.78 5.97
N PHE A 62 6.29 25.21 5.11
CA PHE A 62 6.47 23.77 5.02
C PHE A 62 7.81 23.37 5.65
N GLU A 63 7.74 22.43 6.58
CA GLU A 63 8.92 21.71 7.09
C GLU A 63 8.80 20.25 6.68
N SER A 64 9.91 19.54 6.51
CA SER A 64 9.90 18.16 6.08
C SER A 64 10.71 17.25 7.00
N GLY A 65 10.22 16.03 7.22
CA GLY A 65 10.90 15.02 7.99
C GLY A 65 10.48 13.62 7.55
N THR A 66 11.10 12.59 8.12
CA THR A 66 10.79 11.21 7.76
C THR A 66 10.86 10.30 8.98
N VAL A 67 9.82 9.50 9.19
CA VAL A 67 9.79 8.43 10.20
C VAL A 67 10.18 7.12 9.51
N ILE A 68 10.94 6.27 10.18
CA ILE A 68 11.37 4.96 9.64
C ILE A 68 10.16 4.14 9.17
N ARG A 69 9.07 4.12 9.96
CA ARG A 69 7.83 3.43 9.63
C ARG A 69 6.65 4.07 10.36
N GLN A 70 5.77 4.72 9.61
CA GLN A 70 4.63 5.44 10.20
C GLN A 70 3.52 4.52 10.75
N CYS A 71 3.43 3.25 10.35
CA CYS A 71 2.46 2.30 10.89
C CYS A 71 2.92 1.55 12.15
N GLU A 72 4.04 1.93 12.74
CA GLU A 72 4.58 1.42 14.00
C GLU A 72 4.55 2.56 15.02
N LYS A 73 3.67 2.46 16.00
CA LYS A 73 3.39 3.51 16.98
C LYS A 73 4.66 3.95 17.72
N ASP A 74 5.45 2.99 18.22
CA ASP A 74 6.69 3.26 18.95
C ASP A 74 7.68 4.10 18.13
N LEU A 75 7.77 3.86 16.80
CA LEU A 75 8.64 4.62 15.91
C LEU A 75 8.10 6.02 15.61
N VAL A 76 6.78 6.19 15.65
CA VAL A 76 6.14 7.51 15.51
C VAL A 76 6.30 8.31 16.80
N GLU A 77 6.11 7.71 17.97
CA GLU A 77 6.29 8.34 19.28
C GLU A 77 7.73 8.81 19.52
N THR A 78 8.72 8.10 18.98
CA THR A 78 10.13 8.50 19.07
C THR A 78 10.52 9.66 18.14
N TYR A 79 9.63 10.04 17.22
CA TYR A 79 9.86 11.16 16.32
C TYR A 79 9.65 12.50 17.05
N GLN A 80 10.75 13.10 17.52
CA GLN A 80 10.72 14.32 18.32
C GLN A 80 10.90 15.62 17.50
N GLN A 81 10.91 15.52 16.18
CA GLN A 81 11.19 16.63 15.28
C GLN A 81 9.91 17.31 14.76
N VAL A 82 8.78 17.19 15.46
CA VAL A 82 7.58 17.98 15.13
C VAL A 82 7.85 19.42 15.51
N PRO A 83 7.89 20.35 14.53
CA PRO A 83 8.21 21.73 14.82
C PRO A 83 7.14 22.36 15.74
N PRO A 84 7.56 23.27 16.65
CA PRO A 84 6.58 24.06 17.42
C PRO A 84 5.63 24.80 16.47
N ASP A 85 4.39 24.97 16.89
CA ASP A 85 3.34 25.65 16.12
C ASP A 85 2.95 24.96 14.80
N THR A 86 3.26 23.67 14.62
CA THR A 86 2.73 22.88 13.52
C THR A 86 1.21 22.82 13.64
N GLU A 87 0.50 23.20 12.58
CA GLU A 87 -0.98 23.22 12.53
C GLU A 87 -1.55 21.96 11.87
N ALA A 88 -0.77 21.28 11.01
CA ALA A 88 -1.17 20.02 10.36
C ALA A 88 0.05 19.19 9.93
N ILE A 89 -0.16 17.89 9.79
CA ILE A 89 0.83 16.96 9.23
C ILE A 89 0.32 16.48 7.87
N LEU A 90 1.09 16.69 6.80
CA LEU A 90 0.87 16.12 5.49
C LEU A 90 1.68 14.82 5.38
N SER A 91 1.02 13.67 5.47
CA SER A 91 1.66 12.37 5.56
C SER A 91 1.83 11.70 4.20
N LEU A 92 3.07 11.37 3.83
CA LEU A 92 3.41 10.55 2.66
C LEU A 92 3.54 9.08 3.08
N ALA A 93 2.50 8.53 3.68
CA ALA A 93 2.41 7.12 4.05
C ALA A 93 1.16 6.47 3.45
N CYS A 94 1.10 5.13 3.54
CA CYS A 94 -0.14 4.42 3.28
C CYS A 94 -1.18 4.71 4.37
N GLY A 95 -2.44 4.39 4.12
CA GLY A 95 -3.54 4.67 5.06
C GLY A 95 -3.35 4.10 6.48
N CYS A 96 -2.55 3.03 6.64
CA CYS A 96 -2.20 2.54 7.98
C CYS A 96 -1.30 3.55 8.72
N GLY A 97 -0.26 4.05 8.04
CA GLY A 97 0.66 5.03 8.63
C GLY A 97 -0.03 6.36 8.95
N VAL A 98 -0.86 6.86 8.04
CA VAL A 98 -1.64 8.10 8.26
C VAL A 98 -2.44 8.02 9.55
N GLN A 99 -3.17 6.91 9.77
CA GLN A 99 -4.00 6.73 10.96
C GLN A 99 -3.15 6.60 12.24
N THR A 100 -2.06 5.84 12.20
CA THR A 100 -1.16 5.72 13.36
C THR A 100 -0.54 7.07 13.75
N VAL A 101 -0.17 7.90 12.76
CA VAL A 101 0.34 9.25 13.02
C VAL A 101 -0.75 10.13 13.62
N ALA A 102 -1.99 10.04 13.12
CA ALA A 102 -3.12 10.79 13.65
C ALA A 102 -3.42 10.41 15.10
N ASP A 103 -3.45 9.12 15.42
CA ASP A 103 -3.66 8.63 16.79
C ASP A 103 -2.53 9.05 17.75
N THR A 104 -1.30 9.23 17.23
CA THR A 104 -0.14 9.56 18.06
C THR A 104 -0.04 11.05 18.32
N PHE A 105 -0.34 11.89 17.34
CA PHE A 105 -0.21 13.35 17.42
C PHE A 105 -1.54 14.09 17.61
N GLU A 106 -2.61 13.40 18.07
CA GLU A 106 -3.86 14.06 18.42
C GLU A 106 -3.59 15.28 19.35
N PRO A 107 -4.18 16.47 19.10
CA PRO A 107 -5.25 16.77 18.14
C PRO A 107 -4.78 17.32 16.77
N LEU A 108 -3.53 17.15 16.36
CA LEU A 108 -3.08 17.65 15.07
C LEU A 108 -3.78 16.93 13.90
N PRO A 109 -4.36 17.65 12.95
CA PRO A 109 -4.90 17.07 11.74
C PRO A 109 -3.78 16.39 10.92
N VAL A 110 -4.05 15.15 10.47
CA VAL A 110 -3.12 14.41 9.61
C VAL A 110 -3.78 14.15 8.26
N ILE A 111 -3.22 14.72 7.20
CA ILE A 111 -3.76 14.72 5.85
C ILE A 111 -2.96 13.74 4.98
N PRO A 112 -3.61 12.80 4.27
CA PRO A 112 -2.90 11.87 3.38
C PRO A 112 -2.48 12.57 2.07
N ALA A 113 -1.20 12.48 1.72
CA ALA A 113 -0.67 12.88 0.42
C ALA A 113 -0.70 11.73 -0.61
N LEU A 114 -0.92 10.50 -0.17
CA LEU A 114 -0.91 9.31 -1.02
C LEU A 114 -2.27 8.60 -1.03
N ASN A 115 -2.55 7.94 -2.16
CA ASN A 115 -3.59 6.92 -2.27
C ASN A 115 -2.95 5.53 -2.14
N THR A 116 -3.36 4.75 -1.16
CA THR A 116 -2.93 3.34 -1.04
C THR A 116 -3.62 2.52 -2.13
N THR A 117 -2.86 1.80 -2.94
CA THR A 117 -3.38 1.10 -4.12
C THR A 117 -3.43 -0.41 -3.94
N PHE A 118 -2.31 -1.10 -3.73
CA PHE A 118 -2.29 -2.55 -3.66
C PHE A 118 -1.10 -3.12 -2.86
N TYR A 119 -1.15 -4.43 -2.60
CA TYR A 119 0.00 -5.19 -2.07
C TYR A 119 0.84 -5.73 -3.21
N GLY A 120 2.03 -5.15 -3.39
CA GLY A 120 2.88 -5.39 -4.53
C GLY A 120 4.24 -6.02 -4.22
N ALA A 121 4.87 -6.45 -5.30
CA ALA A 121 6.28 -6.78 -5.36
C ALA A 121 6.92 -6.13 -6.59
N SER A 122 8.19 -5.78 -6.48
CA SER A 122 9.01 -5.31 -7.60
C SER A 122 9.93 -6.44 -8.03
N ASN A 123 9.85 -6.84 -9.28
CA ASN A 123 10.77 -7.78 -9.93
C ASN A 123 11.71 -7.08 -10.92
N GLU A 124 11.41 -5.83 -11.24
CA GLU A 124 12.14 -4.97 -12.17
C GLU A 124 12.23 -3.57 -11.56
N ALA A 125 13.33 -2.86 -11.76
CA ALA A 125 13.49 -1.50 -11.27
C ALA A 125 12.38 -0.58 -11.82
N GLY A 126 11.68 0.14 -10.93
CA GLY A 126 10.61 1.06 -11.30
C GLY A 126 9.26 0.39 -11.65
N VAL A 127 9.13 -0.93 -11.52
CA VAL A 127 7.89 -1.65 -11.84
C VAL A 127 7.38 -2.41 -10.62
N TRP A 128 6.20 -2.06 -10.14
CA TRP A 128 5.50 -2.74 -9.05
C TRP A 128 4.24 -3.40 -9.59
N ARG A 129 4.04 -4.66 -9.25
CA ARG A 129 2.88 -5.45 -9.69
C ARG A 129 2.11 -5.93 -8.48
N GLU A 130 0.79 -5.88 -8.56
CA GLU A 130 -0.07 -6.48 -7.56
C GLU A 130 0.13 -8.02 -7.56
N VAL A 131 0.41 -8.57 -6.39
CA VAL A 131 0.68 -10.00 -6.20
C VAL A 131 -0.11 -10.63 -5.06
N CYS A 132 -0.77 -9.79 -4.23
CA CYS A 132 -1.56 -10.25 -3.09
C CYS A 132 -2.72 -9.29 -2.82
N GLN A 133 -3.89 -9.80 -2.43
CA GLN A 133 -5.04 -8.98 -2.00
C GLN A 133 -5.33 -9.07 -0.50
N GLY A 134 -4.47 -9.72 0.30
CA GLY A 134 -4.69 -9.87 1.73
C GLY A 134 -5.95 -10.67 2.07
N CYS A 135 -6.34 -11.60 1.24
CA CYS A 135 -7.62 -12.33 1.31
C CYS A 135 -7.74 -13.33 2.48
N GLY A 136 -6.66 -13.55 3.24
CA GLY A 136 -6.69 -14.27 4.51
C GLY A 136 -6.61 -15.81 4.43
N ASP A 137 -6.80 -16.38 3.24
CA ASP A 137 -6.71 -17.82 2.99
C ASP A 137 -5.85 -18.08 1.76
N CYS A 138 -4.62 -18.55 1.95
CA CYS A 138 -3.57 -18.54 0.95
C CYS A 138 -3.49 -19.84 0.17
N VAL A 139 -3.67 -19.76 -1.15
CA VAL A 139 -3.67 -20.90 -2.08
C VAL A 139 -2.36 -21.11 -2.83
N LEU A 140 -1.33 -20.39 -2.48
CA LEU A 140 -0.06 -20.40 -3.21
C LEU A 140 0.61 -21.79 -3.26
N SER A 141 0.35 -22.67 -2.28
CA SER A 141 0.83 -24.06 -2.26
C SER A 141 0.31 -24.90 -3.42
N HIS A 142 -0.91 -24.61 -3.89
CA HIS A 142 -1.59 -25.34 -4.96
C HIS A 142 -1.38 -24.73 -6.35
N THR A 143 -0.89 -23.48 -6.41
CA THR A 143 -0.80 -22.70 -7.64
C THR A 143 0.63 -22.37 -8.05
N GLY A 144 1.60 -23.17 -7.57
CA GLY A 144 3.01 -22.92 -7.84
C GLY A 144 3.49 -21.55 -7.42
N SER A 145 2.98 -21.04 -6.29
CA SER A 145 3.29 -19.72 -5.72
C SER A 145 2.88 -18.52 -6.61
N ILE A 146 1.85 -18.68 -7.44
CA ILE A 146 1.25 -17.60 -8.24
C ILE A 146 -0.20 -17.41 -7.78
N CYS A 147 -0.53 -16.23 -7.28
CA CYS A 147 -1.86 -15.95 -6.74
C CYS A 147 -2.89 -15.76 -7.86
N PRO A 148 -3.89 -16.64 -8.03
CA PRO A 148 -4.94 -16.44 -9.03
C PRO A 148 -5.89 -15.31 -8.63
N VAL A 149 -6.08 -15.06 -7.33
CA VAL A 149 -6.98 -14.01 -6.83
C VAL A 149 -6.48 -12.62 -7.23
N ALA A 150 -5.18 -12.34 -7.03
CA ALA A 150 -4.61 -11.04 -7.36
C ALA A 150 -4.21 -10.90 -8.83
N ARG A 151 -3.86 -12.00 -9.52
CA ARG A 151 -3.23 -11.92 -10.84
C ARG A 151 -4.13 -12.33 -12.01
N CYS A 152 -5.29 -12.93 -11.74
CA CYS A 152 -6.30 -13.19 -12.76
C CYS A 152 -7.32 -12.05 -12.76
N ALA A 153 -7.51 -11.39 -13.89
CA ALA A 153 -8.48 -10.30 -14.02
C ALA A 153 -9.92 -10.69 -13.63
N LYS A 154 -10.23 -11.98 -13.68
CA LYS A 154 -11.52 -12.54 -13.26
C LYS A 154 -11.48 -13.19 -11.89
N SER A 155 -10.34 -13.16 -11.20
CA SER A 155 -10.10 -13.83 -9.91
C SER A 155 -10.54 -15.30 -9.87
N LEU A 156 -10.40 -16.00 -10.99
CA LEU A 156 -10.81 -17.39 -11.12
C LEU A 156 -9.96 -18.30 -10.24
N PHE A 157 -10.60 -19.18 -9.52
CA PHE A 157 -9.98 -19.98 -8.46
C PHE A 157 -9.69 -21.44 -8.87
N ASN A 158 -10.47 -21.99 -9.78
CA ASN A 158 -10.41 -23.40 -10.20
C ASN A 158 -10.05 -23.57 -11.67
N GLY A 159 -9.07 -22.86 -12.17
CA GLY A 159 -8.59 -23.03 -13.54
C GLY A 159 -8.83 -21.80 -14.43
N PRO A 160 -8.37 -21.89 -15.68
CA PRO A 160 -8.43 -20.80 -16.65
C PRO A 160 -9.85 -20.58 -17.20
N CYS A 161 -10.13 -19.35 -17.63
CA CYS A 161 -11.40 -19.01 -18.29
C CYS A 161 -11.55 -19.56 -19.73
N GLY A 162 -10.48 -20.10 -20.31
CA GLY A 162 -10.46 -20.52 -21.72
C GLY A 162 -10.22 -19.41 -22.75
N GLY A 163 -10.31 -18.13 -22.36
CA GLY A 163 -10.12 -17.00 -23.27
C GLY A 163 -8.68 -16.51 -23.43
N SER A 164 -7.74 -17.10 -22.72
CA SER A 164 -6.31 -16.77 -22.84
C SER A 164 -5.78 -17.14 -24.23
N GLN A 165 -5.08 -16.20 -24.87
CA GLN A 165 -4.42 -16.42 -26.16
C GLN A 165 -2.91 -16.16 -26.03
N ASN A 166 -2.10 -17.07 -26.54
CA ASN A 166 -0.63 -16.97 -26.51
C ASN A 166 -0.06 -16.65 -25.12
N GLY A 167 -0.70 -17.15 -24.04
CA GLY A 167 -0.29 -16.89 -22.67
C GLY A 167 -0.67 -15.49 -22.13
N ARG A 168 -1.46 -14.72 -22.88
CA ARG A 168 -1.94 -13.40 -22.50
C ARG A 168 -3.37 -13.45 -21.97
N CYS A 169 -3.72 -12.54 -21.06
CA CYS A 169 -5.07 -12.41 -20.51
C CYS A 169 -6.04 -11.86 -21.58
N GLU A 170 -7.26 -12.39 -21.65
CA GLU A 170 -8.28 -11.89 -22.59
C GLU A 170 -8.84 -10.51 -22.19
N ILE A 171 -8.77 -10.14 -20.90
CA ILE A 171 -9.26 -8.85 -20.38
C ILE A 171 -8.17 -7.79 -20.49
N PHE A 172 -6.96 -8.09 -19.98
CA PHE A 172 -5.81 -7.21 -20.03
C PHE A 172 -4.75 -7.83 -20.93
N THR A 173 -4.86 -7.60 -22.23
CA THR A 173 -4.07 -8.27 -23.27
C THR A 173 -2.56 -8.05 -23.13
N ASP A 174 -2.14 -6.97 -22.46
CA ASP A 174 -0.72 -6.72 -22.15
C ASP A 174 -0.20 -7.53 -20.97
N ASN A 175 -1.10 -8.11 -20.16
CA ASN A 175 -0.72 -8.88 -19.00
C ASN A 175 -0.61 -10.39 -19.31
N PRO A 176 0.36 -11.09 -18.72
CA PRO A 176 0.40 -12.55 -18.77
C PRO A 176 -0.84 -13.15 -18.11
N CYS A 177 -1.39 -14.21 -18.69
CA CYS A 177 -2.46 -14.95 -18.07
C CYS A 177 -1.97 -15.67 -16.81
N ALA A 178 -2.58 -15.38 -15.66
CA ALA A 178 -2.21 -15.98 -14.37
C ALA A 178 -2.26 -17.52 -14.43
N TRP A 179 -3.29 -18.11 -15.03
CA TRP A 179 -3.43 -19.56 -15.12
C TRP A 179 -2.47 -20.21 -16.12
N ALA A 180 -2.10 -19.53 -17.19
CA ALA A 180 -1.01 -19.99 -18.05
C ALA A 180 0.32 -20.01 -17.27
N MET A 181 0.59 -18.98 -16.48
CA MET A 181 1.78 -18.92 -15.63
C MET A 181 1.77 -20.04 -14.57
N ILE A 182 0.63 -20.31 -13.92
CA ILE A 182 0.44 -21.39 -12.95
C ILE A 182 0.73 -22.75 -13.61
N TYR A 183 0.13 -23.02 -14.76
CA TYR A 183 0.36 -24.25 -15.50
C TYR A 183 1.85 -24.49 -15.81
N TYR A 184 2.52 -23.49 -16.39
CA TYR A 184 3.93 -23.66 -16.75
C TYR A 184 4.81 -23.78 -15.50
N ARG A 185 4.48 -23.12 -14.41
CA ARG A 185 5.20 -23.23 -13.14
C ARG A 185 5.04 -24.63 -12.53
N LEU A 186 3.82 -25.15 -12.44
CA LEU A 186 3.54 -26.48 -11.92
C LEU A 186 4.12 -27.57 -12.82
N LYS A 187 4.13 -27.38 -14.15
CA LYS A 187 4.80 -28.28 -15.09
C LYS A 187 6.29 -28.37 -14.80
N LYS A 188 6.96 -27.25 -14.59
CA LYS A 188 8.40 -27.22 -14.23
C LYS A 188 8.68 -27.86 -12.87
N GLN A 189 7.72 -27.85 -11.97
CA GLN A 189 7.82 -28.46 -10.64
C GLN A 189 7.40 -29.94 -10.61
N ASN A 190 6.96 -30.52 -11.72
CA ASN A 190 6.35 -31.86 -11.81
C ASN A 190 5.12 -32.02 -10.90
N LYS A 191 4.31 -30.94 -10.74
CA LYS A 191 3.14 -30.88 -9.84
C LYS A 191 1.83 -30.59 -10.57
N LEU A 192 1.69 -30.97 -11.85
CA LEU A 192 0.45 -30.75 -12.60
C LEU A 192 -0.78 -31.45 -12.00
N HIS A 193 -0.58 -32.52 -11.20
CA HIS A 193 -1.67 -33.19 -10.49
C HIS A 193 -2.48 -32.23 -9.60
N LEU A 194 -1.87 -31.16 -9.10
CA LEU A 194 -2.59 -30.13 -8.28
C LEU A 194 -3.68 -29.40 -9.06
N LEU A 195 -3.63 -29.38 -10.40
CA LEU A 195 -4.68 -28.77 -11.22
C LEU A 195 -5.94 -29.63 -11.36
N HIS A 196 -5.90 -30.89 -10.91
CA HIS A 196 -7.07 -31.78 -10.89
C HIS A 196 -7.90 -31.63 -9.61
N GLU A 197 -7.37 -30.95 -8.61
CA GLU A 197 -8.06 -30.68 -7.36
C GLU A 197 -9.03 -29.50 -7.53
N VAL A 198 -10.33 -29.76 -7.30
CA VAL A 198 -11.35 -28.71 -7.32
C VAL A 198 -11.52 -28.17 -5.92
N HIS A 199 -11.23 -26.90 -5.74
CA HIS A 199 -11.39 -26.21 -4.47
C HIS A 199 -12.86 -25.81 -4.29
N ALA A 200 -13.38 -25.98 -3.07
CA ALA A 200 -14.71 -25.52 -2.69
C ALA A 200 -14.84 -24.00 -2.84
N PRO A 201 -16.07 -23.47 -2.95
CA PRO A 201 -16.29 -22.03 -2.91
C PRO A 201 -15.62 -21.42 -1.68
N ARG A 202 -14.90 -20.34 -1.90
CA ARG A 202 -14.09 -19.70 -0.87
C ARG A 202 -14.96 -18.91 0.10
N ASP A 203 -14.63 -18.98 1.37
CA ASP A 203 -15.08 -18.00 2.37
C ASP A 203 -14.27 -16.69 2.20
N TRP A 204 -14.96 -15.61 1.85
CA TRP A 204 -14.38 -14.30 1.65
C TRP A 204 -14.44 -13.40 2.91
N GLN A 205 -15.01 -13.88 4.00
CA GLN A 205 -15.04 -13.12 5.26
C GLN A 205 -13.63 -12.71 5.74
N PRO A 206 -12.57 -13.55 5.62
CA PRO A 206 -11.22 -13.14 5.95
C PRO A 206 -10.65 -12.01 5.06
N ALA A 207 -11.27 -11.73 3.91
CA ALA A 207 -10.81 -10.73 2.95
C ALA A 207 -11.23 -9.28 3.26
N GLY A 208 -11.79 -8.99 4.43
CA GLY A 208 -12.13 -7.62 4.85
C GLY A 208 -13.62 -7.30 4.89
N GLY A 209 -14.50 -8.20 4.46
CA GLY A 209 -15.95 -7.99 4.50
C GLY A 209 -16.60 -8.13 5.88
N ALA A 210 -15.86 -8.59 6.89
CA ALA A 210 -16.35 -8.88 8.24
C ALA A 210 -16.02 -7.80 9.29
N GLY A 211 -15.67 -6.58 8.86
CA GLY A 211 -15.32 -5.47 9.76
C GLY A 211 -13.85 -5.47 10.21
N PRO A 212 -13.51 -4.65 11.22
CA PRO A 212 -12.13 -4.51 11.69
C PRO A 212 -11.61 -5.82 12.29
N ARG A 213 -10.42 -6.23 11.87
CA ARG A 213 -9.78 -7.48 12.30
C ARG A 213 -8.60 -7.17 13.21
N VAL A 214 -8.54 -7.87 14.32
CA VAL A 214 -7.41 -7.82 15.26
C VAL A 214 -6.70 -9.17 15.27
N ARG A 215 -5.38 -9.17 15.34
CA ARG A 215 -4.55 -10.35 15.54
C ARG A 215 -3.61 -10.11 16.71
N ILE A 216 -3.81 -10.85 17.78
CA ILE A 216 -2.96 -10.80 18.98
C ILE A 216 -1.95 -11.95 18.90
N ARG A 217 -0.70 -11.66 19.18
CA ARG A 217 0.37 -12.64 19.34
C ARG A 217 0.77 -12.67 20.81
N THR A 218 0.60 -13.82 21.46
CA THR A 218 1.04 -14.03 22.85
C THR A 218 2.56 -14.25 22.91
N GLY A 219 3.19 -13.83 24.02
CA GLY A 219 4.63 -13.99 24.22
C GLY A 219 5.52 -12.88 23.69
N ILE A 220 4.95 -11.83 23.08
CA ILE A 220 5.65 -10.58 22.77
C ILE A 220 5.25 -9.58 23.86
N GLY A 221 6.22 -9.07 24.65
CA GLY A 221 6.00 -8.30 25.86
C GLY A 221 4.94 -7.20 25.75
N GLY A 222 4.09 -7.11 26.77
CA GLY A 222 3.01 -6.15 26.91
C GLY A 222 1.64 -6.81 26.76
N SER A 223 0.89 -6.90 27.87
CA SER A 223 -0.54 -7.23 27.80
C SER A 223 -1.26 -6.11 27.02
N PRO A 224 -2.18 -6.42 26.09
CA PRO A 224 -3.00 -5.40 25.47
C PRO A 224 -3.78 -4.69 26.59
N GLN A 225 -3.61 -3.39 26.67
CA GLN A 225 -4.49 -2.56 27.50
C GLN A 225 -5.90 -2.71 26.94
N LYS A 226 -6.84 -3.04 27.81
CA LYS A 226 -8.26 -3.20 27.50
C LYS A 226 -8.91 -1.84 27.20
#